data_81adc0a9605592b0250008e19521a6a8
#
_entry.id   81adc0a9605592b0250008e19521a6a8
#
_cell.length_a   1.000
_cell.length_b   1.000
_cell.length_c   1.000
_cell.angle_alpha   90.00
_cell.angle_beta   90.00
_cell.angle_gamma   90.00
#
_symmetry.space_group_name_H-M   'P 1'
#
loop_
_entity.id
_entity.type
_entity.pdbx_description
1 polymer ?
#
loop_
_entity_poly.entity_id
_entity_poly.type
_entity_poly.pdbx_seq_one_letter_code
_entity_poly.pdbx_strand_id
1 'polypeptide(L)'
;MIVECASCGKKYRIDESKIQGKGARVRCKACGEIIRIPPPDTAPKEPASPEPPPLEATPPRESTFAPDSEVEPPTPVPAEELTFEESPFESGEQPSPKKKKPPVEGMSIKSKITWVMVLLVLASLTVAGFMAIRQSRTALSEQAETHLFQHARQKSREYGIVFSRIKDEVLGVADYSARTYDQGGFTRDMGIRVLMPWTGSGYGSPLLEERLRGEILAMQRIGAVLKSIVENNPFLSLGYFGSETKMTVFDKEKTVGVIEDLEGFDVTGRPWYVKAKEAGETIWTDPYVDANTKKLVVTCATPVYRSGEDLAGVVGFDVLLDTIQRDILALDIGYRSYAFMTGPKGSALVRPGMKPRDARWDATYKTDDLLHTSNPSFNQVVRKMVQGETGVATYATEEGDRYIAYAPIQAINASMGIVASRDEVVKPADAIQRTIIIIWVVVLAISVLIGLFLGNSITRPINELTVMADEISQGRMDLDILEETRKDEIGVLTRAFNRLVMSLKLAMSR
;
A
#
# COMPACT_ATOMS: atom_id res chain seq x y z
N MET A 1 25.79 -13.57 12.98
CA MET A 1 25.02 -12.81 11.96
C MET A 1 23.62 -13.38 11.73
N ILE A 2 22.67 -12.56 11.29
CA ILE A 2 21.33 -13.01 10.87
C ILE A 2 21.30 -12.97 9.34
N VAL A 3 20.88 -14.09 8.73
CA VAL A 3 20.79 -14.23 7.27
C VAL A 3 19.35 -14.53 6.90
N GLU A 4 18.84 -13.83 5.89
CA GLU A 4 17.48 -13.97 5.39
C GLU A 4 17.48 -14.77 4.08
N CYS A 5 16.52 -15.68 3.92
CA CYS A 5 16.35 -16.43 2.68
C CYS A 5 15.66 -15.58 1.63
N ALA A 6 16.33 -15.33 0.50
CA ALA A 6 15.81 -14.51 -0.59
C ALA A 6 14.51 -15.05 -1.23
N SER A 7 14.25 -16.37 -1.12
CA SER A 7 13.06 -17.00 -1.73
C SER A 7 11.83 -17.01 -0.82
N CYS A 8 12.00 -17.04 0.53
CA CYS A 8 10.85 -17.18 1.45
C CYS A 8 10.87 -16.22 2.64
N GLY A 9 11.83 -15.28 2.72
CA GLY A 9 11.92 -14.27 3.76
C GLY A 9 12.25 -14.79 5.18
N LYS A 10 12.50 -16.09 5.34
CA LYS A 10 12.74 -16.66 6.66
C LYS A 10 14.14 -16.35 7.17
N LYS A 11 14.26 -15.83 8.40
CA LYS A 11 15.53 -15.41 9.03
C LYS A 11 16.13 -16.54 9.83
N TYR A 12 17.47 -16.73 9.70
CA TYR A 12 18.25 -17.73 10.40
C TYR A 12 19.41 -17.05 11.12
N ARG A 13 19.62 -17.43 12.40
CA ARG A 13 20.81 -17.01 13.14
C ARG A 13 21.93 -18.00 12.86
N ILE A 14 23.05 -17.52 12.32
CA ILE A 14 24.22 -18.32 11.98
C ILE A 14 25.39 -17.87 12.84
N ASP A 15 26.13 -18.85 13.34
CA ASP A 15 27.34 -18.63 14.12
C ASP A 15 28.50 -18.31 13.17
N GLU A 16 29.03 -17.11 13.26
CA GLU A 16 30.12 -16.60 12.40
C GLU A 16 31.41 -17.38 12.57
N SER A 17 31.65 -17.96 13.75
CA SER A 17 32.84 -18.76 14.03
C SER A 17 32.95 -20.03 13.19
N LYS A 18 31.82 -20.46 12.59
CA LYS A 18 31.76 -21.67 11.73
C LYS A 18 31.94 -21.38 10.24
N ILE A 19 32.11 -20.11 9.85
CA ILE A 19 32.29 -19.70 8.46
C ILE A 19 33.79 -19.52 8.20
N GLN A 20 34.41 -20.48 7.53
CA GLN A 20 35.84 -20.44 7.19
C GLN A 20 36.06 -19.83 5.79
N GLY A 21 36.93 -18.84 5.71
CA GLY A 21 37.70 -18.25 4.58
C GLY A 21 37.05 -18.06 3.18
N LYS A 22 36.15 -18.92 2.72
CA LYS A 22 35.53 -18.87 1.36
C LYS A 22 34.03 -18.65 1.36
N GLY A 23 33.44 -18.28 2.51
CA GLY A 23 32.00 -18.19 2.68
C GLY A 23 31.34 -19.57 2.92
N ALA A 24 30.02 -19.58 3.18
CA ALA A 24 29.28 -20.81 3.45
C ALA A 24 28.02 -20.90 2.56
N ARG A 25 27.56 -22.14 2.33
CA ARG A 25 26.27 -22.41 1.67
C ARG A 25 25.40 -23.19 2.63
N VAL A 26 24.23 -22.66 2.91
CA VAL A 26 23.25 -23.28 3.84
C VAL A 26 21.93 -23.47 3.12
N ARG A 27 21.31 -24.63 3.25
CA ARG A 27 20.00 -24.90 2.67
C ARG A 27 18.90 -24.37 3.61
N CYS A 28 17.98 -23.57 3.08
CA CYS A 28 16.82 -23.09 3.80
C CYS A 28 15.91 -24.25 4.22
N LYS A 29 15.65 -24.41 5.52
CA LYS A 29 14.80 -25.50 6.03
C LYS A 29 13.31 -25.32 5.69
N ALA A 30 12.89 -24.12 5.25
CA ALA A 30 11.50 -23.84 4.92
C ALA A 30 11.16 -24.05 3.44
N CYS A 31 12.05 -23.67 2.51
CA CYS A 31 11.79 -23.75 1.07
C CYS A 31 12.82 -24.59 0.27
N GLY A 32 13.87 -25.09 0.94
CA GLY A 32 14.91 -25.91 0.28
C GLY A 32 15.97 -25.12 -0.50
N GLU A 33 15.81 -23.80 -0.67
CA GLU A 33 16.71 -22.94 -1.42
C GLU A 33 18.09 -22.80 -0.77
N ILE A 34 19.15 -22.59 -1.57
CA ILE A 34 20.53 -22.45 -1.09
C ILE A 34 20.85 -20.99 -0.80
N ILE A 35 21.06 -20.67 0.47
CA ILE A 35 21.51 -19.36 0.94
C ILE A 35 23.04 -19.32 0.87
N ARG A 36 23.62 -18.39 0.12
CA ARG A 36 25.08 -18.15 0.04
C ARG A 36 25.46 -17.06 1.03
N ILE A 37 26.42 -17.35 1.88
CA ILE A 37 26.94 -16.43 2.88
C ILE A 37 28.36 -16.01 2.44
N PRO A 38 28.61 -14.70 2.18
CA PRO A 38 29.93 -14.23 1.79
C PRO A 38 30.94 -14.35 2.95
N PRO A 39 32.25 -14.39 2.66
CA PRO A 39 33.27 -14.38 3.70
C PRO A 39 33.26 -13.07 4.50
N PRO A 40 33.68 -13.07 5.76
CA PRO A 40 33.55 -11.91 6.68
C PRO A 40 34.33 -10.65 6.27
N ASP A 41 35.26 -10.73 5.33
CA ASP A 41 36.11 -9.61 4.92
C ASP A 41 35.66 -8.85 3.67
N THR A 42 34.47 -9.13 3.12
CA THR A 42 33.95 -8.45 1.91
C THR A 42 32.66 -7.68 2.20
N ALA A 43 32.63 -6.82 3.21
CA ALA A 43 31.58 -5.80 3.34
C ALA A 43 31.97 -4.58 2.44
N PRO A 44 31.05 -4.10 1.56
CA PRO A 44 31.29 -2.86 0.83
C PRO A 44 31.30 -1.69 1.81
N LYS A 45 32.35 -0.86 1.76
CA LYS A 45 32.38 0.44 2.43
C LYS A 45 31.35 1.34 1.75
N GLU A 46 30.33 1.74 2.47
CA GLU A 46 29.43 2.84 2.08
C GLU A 46 30.21 4.16 1.98
N PRO A 47 29.92 5.02 1.00
CA PRO A 47 30.49 6.36 0.93
C PRO A 47 29.92 7.25 2.04
N ALA A 48 30.78 7.92 2.75
CA ALA A 48 30.52 8.82 3.87
C ALA A 48 29.60 9.98 3.48
N SER A 49 28.52 10.15 4.24
CA SER A 49 27.70 11.36 4.27
C SER A 49 28.24 12.31 5.36
N PRO A 50 28.15 13.64 5.20
CA PRO A 50 28.80 14.59 6.09
C PRO A 50 28.15 14.68 7.47
N GLU A 51 28.99 14.75 8.51
CA GLU A 51 28.65 14.90 9.92
C GLU A 51 27.92 16.21 10.24
N PRO A 52 26.92 16.19 11.15
CA PRO A 52 26.49 17.38 11.89
C PRO A 52 27.35 17.60 13.15
N PRO A 53 27.44 18.84 13.66
CA PRO A 53 28.39 19.22 14.73
C PRO A 53 27.99 18.67 16.12
N PRO A 54 28.95 18.61 17.08
CA PRO A 54 28.80 17.86 18.31
C PRO A 54 28.00 18.61 19.38
N LEU A 55 27.11 17.89 20.05
CA LEU A 55 26.48 18.31 21.30
C LEU A 55 27.18 17.65 22.49
N GLU A 56 27.41 18.44 23.52
CA GLU A 56 28.16 18.14 24.74
C GLU A 56 27.62 16.97 25.56
N ALA A 57 28.54 16.24 26.13
CA ALA A 57 28.33 15.10 27.01
C ALA A 57 27.96 15.51 28.44
N THR A 58 26.98 14.83 29.03
CA THR A 58 26.82 14.72 30.48
C THR A 58 26.90 13.24 30.89
N PRO A 59 27.57 12.93 32.04
CA PRO A 59 28.00 11.58 32.33
C PRO A 59 26.95 10.66 32.97
N PRO A 60 27.15 9.34 32.98
CA PRO A 60 26.15 8.36 33.37
C PRO A 60 26.11 8.14 34.89
N ARG A 61 24.91 7.92 35.42
CA ARG A 61 24.71 7.31 36.73
C ARG A 61 24.51 5.80 36.59
N GLU A 62 25.45 5.03 37.09
CA GLU A 62 25.29 3.63 37.45
C GLU A 62 24.21 3.45 38.52
N SER A 63 23.37 2.47 38.35
CA SER A 63 22.81 1.71 39.46
C SER A 63 22.61 0.26 39.04
N THR A 64 23.53 -0.57 39.49
CA THR A 64 23.47 -2.02 39.64
C THR A 64 22.23 -2.42 40.42
N PHE A 65 21.47 -3.39 39.93
CA PHE A 65 20.87 -4.47 40.71
C PHE A 65 20.62 -5.67 39.82
N ALA A 66 21.23 -6.80 40.20
CA ALA A 66 21.07 -8.11 39.64
C ALA A 66 19.99 -8.89 40.38
N PRO A 67 19.63 -10.09 39.92
CA PRO A 67 18.27 -10.62 39.99
C PRO A 67 18.10 -11.62 41.17
N ASP A 68 16.87 -11.80 41.59
CA ASP A 68 16.49 -13.09 42.19
C ASP A 68 14.98 -13.35 42.19
N SER A 69 14.70 -14.58 41.85
CA SER A 69 13.66 -15.51 42.34
C SER A 69 12.21 -15.32 41.90
N GLU A 70 11.81 -16.29 41.07
CA GLU A 70 10.47 -16.88 40.94
C GLU A 70 9.78 -17.08 42.29
N VAL A 71 8.51 -16.67 42.38
CA VAL A 71 7.57 -17.19 43.40
C VAL A 71 6.23 -17.46 42.70
N GLU A 72 5.85 -18.72 42.68
CA GLU A 72 4.54 -19.23 42.27
C GLU A 72 3.39 -18.69 43.15
N PRO A 73 2.17 -18.57 42.60
CA PRO A 73 1.00 -18.13 43.36
C PRO A 73 0.43 -19.30 44.23
N PRO A 74 -0.02 -19.01 45.46
CA PRO A 74 -0.65 -20.03 46.28
C PRO A 74 -2.12 -20.26 45.94
N THR A 75 -2.50 -21.52 45.97
CA THR A 75 -3.85 -22.07 45.85
C THR A 75 -4.77 -21.66 47.01
N PRO A 76 -6.08 -21.57 46.82
CA PRO A 76 -7.03 -21.17 47.87
C PRO A 76 -7.39 -22.34 48.79
N VAL A 77 -7.41 -22.06 50.11
CA VAL A 77 -7.85 -22.96 51.18
C VAL A 77 -9.29 -22.56 51.58
N PRO A 78 -10.16 -23.52 51.96
CA PRO A 78 -11.58 -23.30 52.19
C PRO A 78 -11.90 -22.60 53.49
N ALA A 79 -12.95 -21.79 53.50
CA ALA A 79 -13.48 -21.11 54.68
C ALA A 79 -14.11 -22.10 55.66
N GLU A 80 -13.64 -22.11 56.89
CA GLU A 80 -14.33 -22.70 58.03
C GLU A 80 -15.28 -21.66 58.67
N GLU A 81 -16.47 -22.12 58.88
CA GLU A 81 -17.59 -21.44 59.53
C GLU A 81 -17.34 -21.35 61.02
N LEU A 82 -17.20 -20.16 61.57
CA LEU A 82 -17.21 -19.94 63.03
C LEU A 82 -18.44 -19.12 63.41
N THR A 83 -19.38 -19.82 63.97
CA THR A 83 -20.55 -19.29 64.69
C THR A 83 -20.10 -18.69 66.03
N PHE A 84 -20.50 -17.41 66.26
CA PHE A 84 -20.43 -16.81 67.59
C PHE A 84 -21.85 -16.53 68.10
N GLU A 85 -22.13 -17.06 69.25
CA GLU A 85 -23.38 -16.87 70.01
C GLU A 85 -23.55 -15.41 70.45
N GLU A 86 -24.82 -14.97 70.40
CA GLU A 86 -25.26 -13.71 70.99
C GLU A 86 -25.30 -13.78 72.51
N SER A 87 -24.84 -12.77 73.16
CA SER A 87 -25.29 -12.42 74.51
C SER A 87 -25.60 -10.92 74.66
N PRO A 88 -26.65 -10.55 75.34
CA PRO A 88 -27.24 -9.24 75.29
C PRO A 88 -26.58 -8.29 76.32
N PHE A 89 -26.11 -7.14 75.87
CA PHE A 89 -25.83 -6.02 76.73
C PHE A 89 -26.64 -4.80 76.26
N GLU A 90 -27.72 -4.55 76.99
CA GLU A 90 -28.44 -3.28 76.90
C GLU A 90 -27.59 -2.12 77.40
N SER A 91 -27.29 -1.17 76.56
CA SER A 91 -26.99 0.18 77.02
C SER A 91 -27.68 1.14 76.06
N GLY A 92 -28.70 1.78 76.58
CA GLY A 92 -29.49 2.75 75.88
C GLY A 92 -28.68 3.98 75.47
N GLU A 93 -28.56 4.17 74.18
CA GLU A 93 -28.17 5.45 73.60
C GLU A 93 -29.32 5.88 72.68
N GLN A 94 -30.02 6.91 73.09
CA GLN A 94 -31.07 7.52 72.26
C GLN A 94 -30.48 8.05 70.98
N PRO A 95 -31.07 7.74 69.78
CA PRO A 95 -30.60 8.34 68.54
C PRO A 95 -30.95 9.83 68.53
N SER A 96 -29.93 10.68 68.46
CA SER A 96 -30.06 12.09 68.21
C SER A 96 -30.91 12.35 66.95
N PRO A 97 -31.84 13.31 66.96
CA PRO A 97 -32.71 13.54 65.83
C PRO A 97 -31.88 13.97 64.61
N LYS A 98 -31.92 13.14 63.56
CA LYS A 98 -31.36 13.51 62.27
C LYS A 98 -32.00 14.82 61.79
N LYS A 99 -31.19 15.93 61.78
CA LYS A 99 -31.59 17.24 61.24
C LYS A 99 -32.16 17.03 59.82
N LYS A 100 -33.46 17.19 59.64
CA LYS A 100 -34.12 17.24 58.35
C LYS A 100 -33.65 18.51 57.65
N LYS A 101 -32.90 18.35 56.56
CA LYS A 101 -32.57 19.45 55.63
C LYS A 101 -33.88 19.99 55.04
N PRO A 102 -34.05 21.31 54.94
CA PRO A 102 -35.22 21.88 54.26
C PRO A 102 -35.25 21.37 52.83
N PRO A 103 -36.44 21.10 52.27
CA PRO A 103 -36.58 20.64 50.89
C PRO A 103 -36.20 21.79 49.96
N VAL A 104 -34.99 21.69 49.38
CA VAL A 104 -34.61 22.59 48.29
C VAL A 104 -35.25 22.04 47.04
N GLU A 105 -36.34 22.63 46.60
CA GLU A 105 -36.92 22.37 45.29
C GLU A 105 -35.99 22.89 44.20
N GLY A 106 -35.21 21.97 43.59
CA GLY A 106 -34.32 22.26 42.49
C GLY A 106 -32.92 21.65 42.64
N MET A 107 -32.20 21.57 41.54
CA MET A 107 -30.82 21.09 41.52
C MET A 107 -29.94 22.01 42.40
N SER A 108 -29.10 21.39 43.25
CA SER A 108 -28.16 22.12 44.08
C SER A 108 -27.17 22.96 43.25
N ILE A 109 -26.67 24.08 43.78
CA ILE A 109 -25.68 24.95 43.12
C ILE A 109 -24.45 24.11 42.68
N LYS A 110 -24.02 23.18 43.53
CA LYS A 110 -22.95 22.22 43.22
C LYS A 110 -23.22 21.44 41.94
N SER A 111 -24.42 20.86 41.79
CA SER A 111 -24.80 20.11 40.60
C SER A 111 -24.88 21.01 39.39
N LYS A 112 -25.44 22.23 39.50
CA LYS A 112 -25.51 23.17 38.38
C LYS A 112 -24.13 23.54 37.84
N ILE A 113 -23.18 23.91 38.72
CA ILE A 113 -21.80 24.26 38.33
C ILE A 113 -21.12 23.08 37.66
N THR A 114 -21.21 21.87 38.25
CA THR A 114 -20.60 20.67 37.69
C THR A 114 -21.16 20.36 36.30
N TRP A 115 -22.50 20.41 36.11
CA TRP A 115 -23.13 20.16 34.83
C TRP A 115 -22.75 21.18 33.76
N VAL A 116 -22.70 22.46 34.11
CA VAL A 116 -22.28 23.51 33.17
C VAL A 116 -20.84 23.31 32.72
N MET A 117 -19.92 23.02 33.65
CA MET A 117 -18.52 22.72 33.31
C MET A 117 -18.41 21.47 32.40
N VAL A 118 -19.10 20.37 32.74
CA VAL A 118 -19.06 19.13 31.96
C VAL A 118 -19.61 19.37 30.56
N LEU A 119 -20.74 20.09 30.42
CA LEU A 119 -21.32 20.38 29.11
C LEU A 119 -20.41 21.26 28.24
N LEU A 120 -19.79 22.28 28.84
CA LEU A 120 -18.89 23.18 28.11
C LEU A 120 -17.63 22.43 27.62
N VAL A 121 -17.03 21.62 28.50
CA VAL A 121 -15.89 20.76 28.11
C VAL A 121 -16.28 19.75 27.07
N LEU A 122 -17.43 19.07 27.21
CA LEU A 122 -17.92 18.09 26.26
C LEU A 122 -18.16 18.73 24.88
N ALA A 123 -18.82 19.91 24.85
CA ALA A 123 -19.08 20.63 23.61
C ALA A 123 -17.78 21.00 22.88
N SER A 124 -16.81 21.58 23.60
CA SER A 124 -15.52 21.99 23.03
C SER A 124 -14.73 20.80 22.51
N LEU A 125 -14.66 19.69 23.27
CA LEU A 125 -13.99 18.47 22.86
C LEU A 125 -14.66 17.85 21.64
N THR A 126 -16.00 17.84 21.59
CA THR A 126 -16.75 17.26 20.46
C THR A 126 -16.44 18.02 19.17
N VAL A 127 -16.47 19.35 19.20
CA VAL A 127 -16.14 20.18 18.04
C VAL A 127 -14.68 19.96 17.60
N ALA A 128 -13.74 20.07 18.54
CA ALA A 128 -12.32 19.89 18.24
C ALA A 128 -12.00 18.49 17.70
N GLY A 129 -12.55 17.46 18.33
CA GLY A 129 -12.34 16.07 17.90
C GLY A 129 -12.96 15.78 16.52
N PHE A 130 -14.16 16.27 16.25
CA PHE A 130 -14.78 16.14 14.94
C PHE A 130 -13.95 16.83 13.85
N MET A 131 -13.48 18.05 14.10
CA MET A 131 -12.61 18.76 13.16
C MET A 131 -11.30 18.02 12.94
N ALA A 132 -10.65 17.54 14.00
CA ALA A 132 -9.39 16.81 13.91
C ALA A 132 -9.52 15.50 13.09
N ILE A 133 -10.57 14.70 13.32
CA ILE A 133 -10.83 13.48 12.59
C ILE A 133 -11.11 13.79 11.11
N ARG A 134 -11.95 14.78 10.83
CA ARG A 134 -12.27 15.18 9.46
C ARG A 134 -11.02 15.65 8.72
N GLN A 135 -10.23 16.52 9.32
CA GLN A 135 -9.00 17.05 8.75
C GLN A 135 -7.97 15.92 8.51
N SER A 136 -7.80 15.01 9.46
CA SER A 136 -6.90 13.85 9.30
C SER A 136 -7.31 12.96 8.14
N ARG A 137 -8.59 12.62 8.00
CA ARG A 137 -9.09 11.80 6.89
C ARG A 137 -8.91 12.48 5.54
N THR A 138 -9.18 13.79 5.45
CA THR A 138 -8.97 14.54 4.22
C THR A 138 -7.48 14.59 3.85
N ALA A 139 -6.61 14.91 4.80
CA ALA A 139 -5.17 14.99 4.57
C ALA A 139 -4.58 13.63 4.13
N LEU A 140 -5.00 12.53 4.76
CA LEU A 140 -4.56 11.18 4.37
C LEU A 140 -5.04 10.81 2.96
N SER A 141 -6.28 11.18 2.60
CA SER A 141 -6.81 10.94 1.25
C SER A 141 -6.03 11.73 0.19
N GLU A 142 -5.82 13.03 0.39
CA GLU A 142 -5.06 13.89 -0.52
C GLU A 142 -3.59 13.43 -0.67
N GLN A 143 -2.97 13.03 0.42
CA GLN A 143 -1.62 12.48 0.41
C GLN A 143 -1.55 11.17 -0.38
N ALA A 144 -2.51 10.26 -0.16
CA ALA A 144 -2.56 8.99 -0.89
C ALA A 144 -2.85 9.19 -2.38
N GLU A 145 -3.79 10.08 -2.74
CA GLU A 145 -4.08 10.42 -4.14
C GLU A 145 -2.83 10.95 -4.84
N THR A 146 -2.12 11.89 -4.21
CA THR A 146 -0.86 12.44 -4.72
C THR A 146 0.20 11.36 -4.89
N HIS A 147 0.37 10.50 -3.90
CA HIS A 147 1.35 9.42 -3.91
C HIS A 147 1.04 8.39 -5.01
N LEU A 148 -0.21 7.92 -5.09
CA LEU A 148 -0.66 7.00 -6.14
C LEU A 148 -0.47 7.60 -7.54
N PHE A 149 -0.79 8.89 -7.71
CA PHE A 149 -0.62 9.58 -8.98
C PHE A 149 0.84 9.71 -9.40
N GLN A 150 1.72 10.04 -8.47
CA GLN A 150 3.17 10.10 -8.73
C GLN A 150 3.70 8.73 -9.17
N HIS A 151 3.30 7.65 -8.50
CA HIS A 151 3.69 6.29 -8.88
C HIS A 151 3.14 5.88 -10.26
N ALA A 152 1.87 6.16 -10.54
CA ALA A 152 1.28 5.87 -11.84
C ALA A 152 2.02 6.60 -12.96
N ARG A 153 2.31 7.89 -12.76
CA ARG A 153 3.05 8.72 -13.71
C ARG A 153 4.50 8.28 -13.89
N GLN A 154 5.17 7.91 -12.79
CA GLN A 154 6.55 7.42 -12.84
C GLN A 154 6.62 6.11 -13.63
N LYS A 155 5.78 5.13 -13.29
CA LYS A 155 5.74 3.83 -13.99
C LYS A 155 5.31 3.96 -15.43
N SER A 156 4.36 4.82 -15.72
CA SER A 156 3.97 5.14 -17.11
C SER A 156 5.15 5.66 -17.95
N ARG A 157 5.97 6.56 -17.39
CA ARG A 157 7.18 7.07 -18.06
C ARG A 157 8.24 5.98 -18.23
N GLU A 158 8.48 5.17 -17.18
CA GLU A 158 9.45 4.09 -17.21
C GLU A 158 9.13 3.11 -18.34
N TYR A 159 7.88 2.63 -18.41
CA TYR A 159 7.45 1.76 -19.51
C TYR A 159 7.40 2.49 -20.86
N GLY A 160 7.05 3.78 -20.87
CA GLY A 160 7.10 4.59 -22.07
C GLY A 160 8.51 4.60 -22.69
N ILE A 161 9.55 4.75 -21.89
CA ILE A 161 10.95 4.68 -22.34
C ILE A 161 11.29 3.28 -22.86
N VAL A 162 10.88 2.22 -22.14
CA VAL A 162 11.13 0.83 -22.57
C VAL A 162 10.49 0.55 -23.94
N PHE A 163 9.20 0.87 -24.10
CA PHE A 163 8.49 0.61 -25.34
C PHE A 163 8.98 1.50 -26.49
N SER A 164 9.34 2.76 -26.23
CA SER A 164 9.95 3.62 -27.24
C SER A 164 11.28 3.06 -27.73
N ARG A 165 12.13 2.62 -26.80
CA ARG A 165 13.42 2.00 -27.15
C ARG A 165 13.25 0.75 -28.01
N ILE A 166 12.30 -0.13 -27.67
CA ILE A 166 12.00 -1.31 -28.47
C ILE A 166 11.53 -0.91 -29.88
N LYS A 167 10.69 0.13 -30.00
CA LYS A 167 10.28 0.66 -31.30
C LYS A 167 11.47 1.16 -32.13
N ASP A 168 12.41 1.88 -31.51
CA ASP A 168 13.61 2.36 -32.18
C ASP A 168 14.51 1.20 -32.65
N GLU A 169 14.63 0.14 -31.81
CA GLU A 169 15.37 -1.09 -32.19
C GLU A 169 14.71 -1.80 -33.38
N VAL A 170 13.38 -1.93 -33.38
CA VAL A 170 12.63 -2.53 -34.53
C VAL A 170 12.85 -1.74 -35.81
N LEU A 171 12.78 -0.40 -35.73
CA LEU A 171 13.02 0.49 -36.88
C LEU A 171 14.46 0.35 -37.40
N GLY A 172 15.44 0.29 -36.52
CA GLY A 172 16.84 0.08 -36.88
C GLY A 172 17.08 -1.25 -37.60
N VAL A 173 16.43 -2.33 -37.13
CA VAL A 173 16.52 -3.65 -37.81
C VAL A 173 15.77 -3.63 -39.15
N ALA A 174 14.64 -2.92 -39.23
CA ALA A 174 13.91 -2.80 -40.48
C ALA A 174 14.73 -2.10 -41.58
N ASP A 175 15.37 -0.97 -41.22
CA ASP A 175 16.27 -0.24 -42.14
C ASP A 175 17.49 -1.09 -42.54
N TYR A 176 18.11 -1.80 -41.58
CA TYR A 176 19.19 -2.77 -41.88
C TYR A 176 18.70 -3.88 -42.81
N SER A 177 17.51 -4.42 -42.60
CA SER A 177 16.93 -5.50 -43.40
C SER A 177 16.66 -5.05 -44.82
N ALA A 178 16.07 -3.84 -45.02
CA ALA A 178 15.84 -3.26 -46.33
C ALA A 178 17.13 -3.14 -47.15
N ARG A 179 18.17 -2.55 -46.52
CA ARG A 179 19.49 -2.42 -47.19
C ARG A 179 20.12 -3.81 -47.48
N THR A 180 19.94 -4.77 -46.61
CA THR A 180 20.46 -6.13 -46.81
C THR A 180 19.79 -6.82 -48.02
N TYR A 181 18.49 -6.63 -48.17
CA TYR A 181 17.76 -7.14 -49.37
C TYR A 181 18.16 -6.41 -50.63
N ASP A 182 18.36 -5.10 -50.61
CA ASP A 182 18.75 -4.31 -51.76
C ASP A 182 20.19 -4.61 -52.22
N GLN A 183 21.10 -4.85 -51.27
CA GLN A 183 22.49 -5.21 -51.59
C GLN A 183 22.60 -6.56 -52.32
N GLY A 184 21.87 -7.56 -51.85
CA GLY A 184 21.92 -8.91 -52.46
C GLY A 184 23.32 -9.48 -52.62
N GLY A 185 23.45 -10.50 -53.47
CA GLY A 185 24.74 -11.05 -53.95
C GLY A 185 25.62 -11.71 -52.84
N PHE A 186 25.05 -12.08 -51.72
CA PHE A 186 25.76 -12.73 -50.62
C PHE A 186 26.13 -14.17 -51.01
N THR A 187 27.37 -14.55 -50.71
CA THR A 187 27.90 -15.91 -51.00
C THR A 187 28.26 -16.67 -49.72
N ARG A 188 28.56 -15.98 -48.63
CA ARG A 188 28.99 -16.58 -47.36
C ARG A 188 27.79 -17.00 -46.52
N ASP A 189 27.68 -18.28 -46.25
CA ASP A 189 26.80 -18.84 -45.26
C ASP A 189 27.28 -18.51 -43.83
N MET A 190 26.40 -18.01 -42.99
CA MET A 190 26.66 -17.68 -41.58
C MET A 190 26.28 -18.81 -40.61
N GLY A 191 25.74 -19.92 -41.13
CA GLY A 191 25.32 -21.06 -40.31
C GLY A 191 24.06 -20.83 -39.46
N ILE A 192 23.33 -19.73 -39.71
CA ILE A 192 22.09 -19.43 -39.02
C ILE A 192 20.94 -20.14 -39.74
N ARG A 193 20.17 -20.93 -39.00
CA ARG A 193 19.01 -21.65 -39.57
C ARG A 193 17.88 -20.65 -39.90
N VAL A 194 17.37 -20.77 -41.10
CA VAL A 194 16.16 -20.08 -41.58
C VAL A 194 15.04 -21.11 -41.71
N LEU A 195 13.91 -20.83 -41.08
CA LEU A 195 12.72 -21.66 -41.21
C LEU A 195 12.19 -21.53 -42.64
N MET A 196 12.08 -22.63 -43.31
CA MET A 196 11.54 -22.70 -44.69
C MET A 196 10.01 -22.70 -44.69
N PRO A 197 9.33 -22.31 -45.80
CA PRO A 197 7.88 -22.35 -45.87
C PRO A 197 7.33 -23.78 -45.68
N TRP A 198 6.17 -23.87 -45.01
CA TRP A 198 5.43 -25.13 -44.95
C TRP A 198 4.86 -25.51 -46.31
N THR A 199 5.11 -26.74 -46.79
CA THR A 199 4.72 -27.21 -48.12
C THR A 199 3.61 -28.26 -48.12
N GLY A 200 2.98 -28.54 -46.96
CA GLY A 200 1.99 -29.61 -46.80
C GLY A 200 2.58 -31.00 -46.54
N SER A 201 3.79 -31.27 -47.02
CA SER A 201 4.57 -32.50 -46.71
C SER A 201 5.69 -32.29 -45.68
N GLY A 202 5.79 -31.08 -45.13
CA GLY A 202 6.83 -30.63 -44.21
C GLY A 202 7.46 -29.32 -44.69
N TYR A 203 8.51 -28.91 -43.98
CA TYR A 203 9.22 -27.65 -44.30
C TYR A 203 10.24 -27.85 -45.41
N GLY A 204 10.10 -27.02 -46.45
CA GLY A 204 11.07 -26.88 -47.54
C GLY A 204 11.30 -28.12 -48.36
N SER A 205 12.12 -27.95 -49.39
CA SER A 205 12.72 -29.01 -50.18
C SER A 205 14.07 -28.50 -50.70
N PRO A 206 15.02 -29.36 -51.03
CA PRO A 206 16.32 -28.94 -51.56
C PRO A 206 16.23 -28.04 -52.79
N LEU A 207 15.26 -28.26 -53.65
CA LEU A 207 15.02 -27.39 -54.82
C LEU A 207 14.51 -26.00 -54.44
N LEU A 208 13.69 -25.92 -53.38
CA LEU A 208 13.21 -24.65 -52.86
C LEU A 208 14.33 -23.90 -52.16
N GLU A 209 15.15 -24.58 -51.40
CA GLU A 209 16.34 -23.99 -50.76
C GLU A 209 17.31 -23.42 -51.79
N GLU A 210 17.61 -24.15 -52.86
CA GLU A 210 18.50 -23.66 -53.90
C GLU A 210 17.93 -22.40 -54.58
N ARG A 211 16.63 -22.42 -54.89
CA ARG A 211 15.93 -21.24 -55.48
C ARG A 211 15.94 -20.00 -54.58
N LEU A 212 15.80 -20.20 -53.28
CA LEU A 212 15.72 -19.11 -52.27
C LEU A 212 17.08 -18.79 -51.62
N ARG A 213 18.19 -19.42 -52.08
CA ARG A 213 19.51 -19.32 -51.47
C ARG A 213 19.98 -17.89 -51.23
N GLY A 214 19.76 -16.99 -52.18
CA GLY A 214 20.13 -15.57 -52.04
C GLY A 214 19.38 -14.89 -50.89
N GLU A 215 18.12 -15.19 -50.79
CA GLU A 215 17.28 -14.67 -49.71
C GLU A 215 17.63 -15.30 -48.36
N ILE A 216 17.89 -16.60 -48.30
CA ILE A 216 18.37 -17.27 -47.09
C ILE A 216 19.64 -16.60 -46.55
N LEU A 217 20.61 -16.31 -47.42
CA LEU A 217 21.85 -15.67 -47.04
C LEU A 217 21.64 -14.22 -46.55
N ALA A 218 20.65 -13.48 -47.08
CA ALA A 218 20.26 -12.19 -46.58
C ALA A 218 19.60 -12.29 -45.18
N MET A 219 18.68 -13.23 -45.02
CA MET A 219 18.00 -13.46 -43.74
C MET A 219 18.94 -13.87 -42.62
N GLN A 220 19.96 -14.66 -42.91
CA GLN A 220 21.00 -15.03 -41.92
C GLN A 220 21.70 -13.82 -41.34
N ARG A 221 21.93 -12.76 -42.12
CA ARG A 221 22.51 -11.49 -41.64
C ARG A 221 21.57 -10.75 -40.71
N ILE A 222 20.30 -10.72 -41.06
CA ILE A 222 19.24 -10.17 -40.22
C ILE A 222 19.18 -10.95 -38.91
N GLY A 223 19.21 -12.28 -38.93
CA GLY A 223 19.22 -13.13 -37.75
C GLY A 223 20.37 -12.85 -36.79
N ALA A 224 21.57 -12.58 -37.35
CA ALA A 224 22.72 -12.21 -36.52
C ALA A 224 22.50 -10.87 -35.75
N VAL A 225 21.86 -9.89 -36.38
CA VAL A 225 21.52 -8.61 -35.73
C VAL A 225 20.42 -8.81 -34.71
N LEU A 226 19.36 -9.55 -35.01
CA LEU A 226 18.28 -9.90 -34.09
C LEU A 226 18.82 -10.54 -32.82
N LYS A 227 19.74 -11.52 -32.96
CA LYS A 227 20.40 -12.18 -31.83
C LYS A 227 21.10 -11.18 -30.92
N SER A 228 21.91 -10.28 -31.48
CA SER A 228 22.65 -9.30 -30.71
C SER A 228 21.71 -8.35 -29.92
N ILE A 229 20.59 -7.95 -30.50
CA ILE A 229 19.64 -7.04 -29.86
C ILE A 229 18.90 -7.75 -28.72
N VAL A 230 18.37 -8.95 -28.96
CA VAL A 230 17.59 -9.69 -27.96
C VAL A 230 18.46 -10.12 -26.77
N GLU A 231 19.72 -10.50 -27.01
CA GLU A 231 20.66 -10.85 -25.92
C GLU A 231 20.99 -9.66 -25.00
N ASN A 232 20.92 -8.42 -25.53
CA ASN A 232 21.25 -7.20 -24.78
C ASN A 232 20.03 -6.45 -24.23
N ASN A 233 18.81 -6.88 -24.52
CA ASN A 233 17.59 -6.24 -24.06
C ASN A 233 16.75 -7.21 -23.20
N PRO A 234 16.70 -7.04 -21.87
CA PRO A 234 16.02 -7.98 -20.96
C PRO A 234 14.49 -8.01 -21.11
N PHE A 235 13.90 -7.04 -21.79
CA PHE A 235 12.46 -7.00 -22.06
C PHE A 235 12.06 -7.80 -23.30
N LEU A 236 13.01 -8.09 -24.18
CA LEU A 236 12.76 -8.84 -25.39
C LEU A 236 12.88 -10.36 -25.12
N SER A 237 11.87 -11.09 -25.57
CA SER A 237 11.88 -12.57 -25.46
C SER A 237 12.28 -13.26 -26.74
N LEU A 238 11.93 -12.67 -27.88
CA LEU A 238 12.14 -13.20 -29.20
C LEU A 238 12.25 -12.05 -30.21
N GLY A 239 13.17 -12.18 -31.15
CA GLY A 239 13.30 -11.32 -32.32
C GLY A 239 13.24 -12.16 -33.60
N TYR A 240 12.53 -11.67 -34.61
CA TYR A 240 12.35 -12.43 -35.84
C TYR A 240 12.10 -11.50 -37.03
N PHE A 241 12.39 -12.04 -38.20
CA PHE A 241 12.01 -11.47 -39.49
C PHE A 241 11.32 -12.52 -40.32
N GLY A 242 10.08 -12.25 -40.75
CA GLY A 242 9.33 -13.07 -41.66
C GLY A 242 9.28 -12.44 -43.04
N SER A 243 9.59 -13.22 -44.11
CA SER A 243 9.57 -12.70 -45.48
C SER A 243 8.24 -13.01 -46.20
N GLU A 244 7.97 -12.28 -47.31
CA GLU A 244 6.81 -12.53 -48.17
C GLU A 244 6.89 -13.95 -48.83
N THR A 245 8.08 -14.52 -48.90
CA THR A 245 8.27 -15.91 -49.35
C THR A 245 7.99 -16.95 -48.28
N LYS A 246 7.42 -16.52 -47.12
CA LYS A 246 7.05 -17.32 -45.95
C LYS A 246 8.22 -17.96 -45.19
N MET A 247 9.44 -17.50 -45.44
CA MET A 247 10.59 -17.89 -44.64
C MET A 247 10.65 -17.05 -43.35
N THR A 248 11.27 -17.59 -42.31
CA THR A 248 11.47 -16.87 -41.04
C THR A 248 12.85 -17.12 -40.48
N VAL A 249 13.51 -16.06 -40.03
CA VAL A 249 14.70 -16.14 -39.19
C VAL A 249 14.41 -15.63 -37.80
N PHE A 250 14.98 -16.31 -36.81
CA PHE A 250 14.82 -15.98 -35.36
C PHE A 250 16.18 -15.62 -34.76
N ASP A 251 16.14 -14.90 -33.65
CA ASP A 251 17.31 -14.61 -32.82
C ASP A 251 17.95 -15.86 -32.21
N LYS A 252 17.16 -16.94 -32.03
CA LYS A 252 17.59 -18.20 -31.42
C LYS A 252 17.34 -19.37 -32.38
N GLU A 253 18.37 -20.12 -32.67
CA GLU A 253 18.28 -21.30 -33.51
C GLU A 253 17.31 -22.37 -32.96
N LYS A 254 17.26 -22.52 -31.64
CA LYS A 254 16.33 -23.42 -30.96
C LYS A 254 14.86 -23.15 -31.32
N THR A 255 14.50 -21.90 -31.58
CA THR A 255 13.12 -21.52 -31.94
C THR A 255 12.72 -22.13 -33.26
N VAL A 256 13.64 -22.25 -34.25
CA VAL A 256 13.36 -22.90 -35.55
C VAL A 256 12.86 -24.31 -35.32
N GLY A 257 13.55 -25.11 -34.51
CA GLY A 257 13.14 -26.49 -34.24
C GLY A 257 11.76 -26.60 -33.57
N VAL A 258 11.45 -25.69 -32.61
CA VAL A 258 10.13 -25.68 -31.96
C VAL A 258 9.01 -25.36 -32.97
N ILE A 259 9.27 -24.44 -33.90
CA ILE A 259 8.26 -24.03 -34.89
C ILE A 259 8.10 -25.09 -36.00
N GLU A 260 9.18 -25.80 -36.38
CA GLU A 260 9.13 -26.91 -37.34
C GLU A 260 8.25 -28.06 -36.84
N ASP A 261 8.08 -28.24 -35.53
CA ASP A 261 7.16 -29.23 -34.95
C ASP A 261 5.68 -28.78 -35.03
N LEU A 262 5.42 -27.54 -35.45
CA LEU A 262 4.05 -26.99 -35.55
C LEU A 262 3.55 -27.15 -37.01
N GLU A 263 2.71 -28.15 -37.22
CA GLU A 263 2.09 -28.40 -38.51
C GLU A 263 1.29 -27.19 -39.01
N GLY A 264 1.49 -26.79 -40.28
CA GLY A 264 0.76 -25.71 -40.91
C GLY A 264 1.18 -24.29 -40.45
N PHE A 265 2.32 -24.12 -39.78
CA PHE A 265 2.79 -22.79 -39.41
C PHE A 265 3.08 -21.94 -40.65
N ASP A 266 2.42 -20.78 -40.70
CA ASP A 266 2.63 -19.75 -41.75
C ASP A 266 2.92 -18.43 -41.07
N VAL A 267 4.12 -17.89 -41.27
CA VAL A 267 4.55 -16.62 -40.69
C VAL A 267 3.69 -15.45 -41.15
N THR A 268 3.27 -15.47 -42.45
CA THR A 268 2.48 -14.39 -43.04
C THR A 268 1.04 -14.32 -42.53
N GLY A 269 0.56 -15.39 -41.89
CA GLY A 269 -0.73 -15.40 -41.18
C GLY A 269 -0.66 -15.00 -39.71
N ARG A 270 0.52 -14.67 -39.17
CA ARG A 270 0.65 -14.28 -37.76
C ARG A 270 0.13 -12.89 -37.50
N PRO A 271 -0.47 -12.63 -36.30
CA PRO A 271 -1.10 -11.33 -35.99
C PRO A 271 -0.18 -10.12 -36.20
N TRP A 272 1.09 -10.24 -35.81
CA TRP A 272 2.08 -9.18 -35.97
C TRP A 272 2.40 -8.89 -37.44
N TYR A 273 2.48 -9.95 -38.27
CA TYR A 273 2.76 -9.83 -39.69
C TYR A 273 1.61 -9.16 -40.44
N VAL A 274 0.40 -9.71 -40.26
CA VAL A 274 -0.82 -9.18 -40.91
C VAL A 274 -1.07 -7.72 -40.56
N LYS A 275 -1.05 -7.40 -39.25
CA LYS A 275 -1.32 -6.04 -38.80
C LYS A 275 -0.27 -5.01 -39.26
N ALA A 276 1.02 -5.36 -39.23
CA ALA A 276 2.08 -4.46 -39.69
C ALA A 276 2.00 -4.24 -41.22
N LYS A 277 1.75 -5.31 -41.96
CA LYS A 277 1.55 -5.24 -43.43
C LYS A 277 0.34 -4.37 -43.81
N GLU A 278 -0.80 -4.55 -43.13
CA GLU A 278 -2.03 -3.77 -43.37
C GLU A 278 -1.86 -2.30 -42.97
N ALA A 279 -1.16 -2.02 -41.86
CA ALA A 279 -0.92 -0.65 -41.44
C ALA A 279 0.11 0.10 -42.30
N GLY A 280 1.05 -0.61 -42.90
CA GLY A 280 2.16 -0.01 -43.65
C GLY A 280 3.17 0.75 -42.78
N GLU A 281 3.06 0.65 -41.47
CA GLU A 281 3.90 1.34 -40.47
C GLU A 281 4.19 0.46 -39.25
N THR A 282 5.02 0.96 -38.32
CA THR A 282 5.31 0.28 -37.07
C THR A 282 4.10 0.23 -36.18
N ILE A 283 3.74 -0.97 -35.72
CA ILE A 283 2.58 -1.23 -34.85
C ILE A 283 2.99 -1.94 -33.57
N TRP A 284 2.10 -1.84 -32.59
CA TRP A 284 2.05 -2.75 -31.45
C TRP A 284 0.81 -3.65 -31.58
N THR A 285 0.97 -4.94 -31.33
CA THR A 285 -0.16 -5.87 -31.36
C THR A 285 -0.97 -5.81 -30.09
N ASP A 286 -2.23 -6.24 -30.13
CA ASP A 286 -2.93 -6.71 -28.94
C ASP A 286 -2.24 -7.99 -28.42
N PRO A 287 -2.44 -8.37 -27.13
CA PRO A 287 -1.91 -9.61 -26.59
C PRO A 287 -2.35 -10.83 -27.41
N TYR A 288 -1.42 -11.74 -27.68
CA TYR A 288 -1.70 -13.03 -28.33
C TYR A 288 -0.76 -14.11 -27.77
N VAL A 289 -1.05 -15.38 -28.09
CA VAL A 289 -0.23 -16.51 -27.63
C VAL A 289 0.93 -16.72 -28.59
N ASP A 290 2.16 -16.59 -28.10
CA ASP A 290 3.36 -16.88 -28.87
C ASP A 290 3.47 -18.36 -29.21
N ALA A 291 3.81 -18.65 -30.46
CA ALA A 291 3.92 -20.01 -30.98
C ALA A 291 5.06 -20.80 -30.33
N ASN A 292 6.16 -20.15 -29.96
CA ASN A 292 7.33 -20.76 -29.34
C ASN A 292 7.14 -21.04 -27.86
N THR A 293 6.82 -19.99 -27.08
CA THR A 293 6.78 -20.06 -25.60
C THR A 293 5.42 -20.46 -25.04
N LYS A 294 4.35 -20.43 -25.85
CA LYS A 294 2.93 -20.59 -25.44
C LYS A 294 2.49 -19.60 -24.37
N LYS A 295 3.19 -18.46 -24.26
CA LYS A 295 2.90 -17.38 -23.33
C LYS A 295 2.27 -16.20 -24.05
N LEU A 296 1.66 -15.29 -23.25
CA LEU A 296 1.13 -14.05 -23.79
C LEU A 296 2.25 -13.07 -24.09
N VAL A 297 2.23 -12.54 -25.30
CA VAL A 297 3.15 -11.50 -25.78
C VAL A 297 2.39 -10.34 -26.41
N VAL A 298 3.03 -9.19 -26.42
CA VAL A 298 2.76 -8.09 -27.34
C VAL A 298 3.98 -7.91 -28.23
N THR A 299 3.76 -7.65 -29.50
CA THR A 299 4.83 -7.51 -30.48
C THR A 299 4.89 -6.08 -31.02
N CYS A 300 6.09 -5.53 -31.03
CA CYS A 300 6.40 -4.39 -31.89
C CYS A 300 6.83 -4.91 -33.26
N ALA A 301 6.11 -4.57 -34.30
CA ALA A 301 6.41 -5.02 -35.66
C ALA A 301 6.37 -3.88 -36.65
N THR A 302 7.26 -3.96 -37.67
CA THR A 302 7.32 -2.97 -38.75
C THR A 302 7.55 -3.67 -40.10
N PRO A 303 6.86 -3.23 -41.16
CA PRO A 303 7.10 -3.74 -42.50
C PRO A 303 8.44 -3.24 -43.04
N VAL A 304 9.08 -4.07 -43.84
CA VAL A 304 10.35 -3.81 -44.50
C VAL A 304 10.13 -3.77 -46.01
N TYR A 305 10.40 -2.60 -46.60
CA TYR A 305 10.24 -2.42 -48.07
C TYR A 305 11.60 -2.36 -48.74
N ARG A 306 11.70 -2.93 -49.92
CA ARG A 306 12.86 -2.77 -50.84
C ARG A 306 12.81 -1.40 -51.50
N SER A 307 13.89 -0.98 -52.15
CA SER A 307 13.98 0.31 -52.83
C SER A 307 12.92 0.56 -53.93
N GLY A 308 12.19 -0.48 -54.38
CA GLY A 308 11.09 -0.42 -55.32
C GLY A 308 9.69 -0.40 -54.70
N GLU A 309 9.57 -0.11 -53.40
CA GLU A 309 8.33 -0.16 -52.59
C GLU A 309 7.70 -1.57 -52.46
N ASP A 310 8.37 -2.64 -52.92
CA ASP A 310 7.90 -3.97 -52.74
C ASP A 310 8.18 -4.45 -51.28
N LEU A 311 7.19 -5.06 -50.64
CA LEU A 311 7.34 -5.62 -49.31
C LEU A 311 8.32 -6.81 -49.34
N ALA A 312 9.43 -6.69 -48.62
CA ALA A 312 10.36 -7.78 -48.37
C ALA A 312 9.88 -8.72 -47.28
N GLY A 313 9.25 -8.18 -46.26
CA GLY A 313 8.76 -8.91 -45.12
C GLY A 313 8.43 -7.97 -43.96
N VAL A 314 8.33 -8.54 -42.75
CA VAL A 314 8.06 -7.81 -41.51
C VAL A 314 9.07 -8.26 -40.44
N VAL A 315 9.65 -7.30 -39.72
CA VAL A 315 10.47 -7.56 -38.53
C VAL A 315 9.62 -7.36 -37.29
N GLY A 316 9.84 -8.20 -36.27
CA GLY A 316 9.12 -8.10 -35.00
C GLY A 316 9.98 -8.49 -33.79
N PHE A 317 9.68 -7.80 -32.67
CA PHE A 317 10.20 -8.16 -31.34
C PHE A 317 9.06 -8.42 -30.37
N ASP A 318 9.12 -9.58 -29.71
CA ASP A 318 8.15 -9.98 -28.71
C ASP A 318 8.57 -9.52 -27.32
N VAL A 319 7.63 -8.93 -26.61
CA VAL A 319 7.71 -8.59 -25.20
C VAL A 319 6.78 -9.52 -24.42
N LEU A 320 7.33 -10.32 -23.51
CA LEU A 320 6.54 -11.19 -22.64
C LEU A 320 5.74 -10.39 -21.64
N LEU A 321 4.42 -10.53 -21.65
CA LEU A 321 3.55 -9.90 -20.67
C LEU A 321 3.80 -10.40 -19.24
N ASP A 322 4.22 -11.66 -19.07
CA ASP A 322 4.63 -12.21 -17.77
C ASP A 322 5.76 -11.39 -17.11
N THR A 323 6.69 -10.82 -17.90
CA THR A 323 7.80 -10.01 -17.37
C THR A 323 7.30 -8.68 -16.86
N ILE A 324 6.47 -8.00 -17.66
CA ILE A 324 5.83 -6.74 -17.28
C ILE A 324 4.87 -6.97 -16.11
N GLN A 325 4.09 -8.05 -16.15
CA GLN A 325 3.14 -8.38 -15.10
C GLN A 325 3.84 -8.62 -13.76
N ARG A 326 4.95 -9.35 -13.72
CA ARG A 326 5.71 -9.58 -12.49
C ARG A 326 6.23 -8.27 -11.88
N ASP A 327 6.76 -7.37 -12.69
CA ASP A 327 7.26 -6.08 -12.23
C ASP A 327 6.12 -5.17 -11.74
N ILE A 328 5.01 -5.11 -12.49
CA ILE A 328 3.85 -4.30 -12.13
C ILE A 328 3.14 -4.84 -10.88
N LEU A 329 2.99 -6.15 -10.75
CA LEU A 329 2.34 -6.76 -9.58
C LEU A 329 3.24 -6.82 -8.35
N ALA A 330 4.56 -6.69 -8.51
CA ALA A 330 5.51 -6.56 -7.42
C ALA A 330 5.52 -5.14 -6.80
N LEU A 331 4.82 -4.18 -7.40
CA LEU A 331 4.66 -2.84 -6.86
C LEU A 331 3.86 -2.89 -5.56
N ASP A 332 4.56 -2.79 -4.44
CA ASP A 332 3.94 -2.61 -3.13
C ASP A 332 3.92 -1.11 -2.79
N ILE A 333 2.80 -0.46 -3.07
CA ILE A 333 2.57 0.96 -2.75
C ILE A 333 1.85 1.07 -1.39
N GLY A 334 1.55 -0.05 -0.74
CA GLY A 334 0.67 -0.10 0.42
C GLY A 334 -0.82 -0.03 0.02
N TYR A 335 -1.69 0.14 1.01
CA TYR A 335 -3.14 0.35 0.83
C TYR A 335 -3.87 -0.76 0.06
N ARG A 336 -3.40 -2.01 0.12
CA ARG A 336 -3.87 -3.13 -0.73
C ARG A 336 -3.96 -2.72 -2.20
N SER A 337 -2.90 -2.09 -2.68
CA SER A 337 -2.83 -1.61 -4.05
C SER A 337 -2.51 -2.73 -5.04
N TYR A 338 -2.94 -2.53 -6.28
CA TYR A 338 -2.47 -3.28 -7.43
C TYR A 338 -2.40 -2.37 -8.64
N ALA A 339 -1.54 -2.72 -9.58
CA ALA A 339 -1.43 -1.99 -10.83
C ALA A 339 -1.93 -2.84 -12.01
N PHE A 340 -2.37 -2.17 -13.07
CA PHE A 340 -2.79 -2.79 -14.32
C PHE A 340 -2.45 -1.88 -15.50
N MET A 341 -2.48 -2.44 -16.70
CA MET A 341 -2.24 -1.70 -17.94
C MET A 341 -3.36 -1.98 -18.94
N THR A 342 -3.91 -0.93 -19.52
CA THR A 342 -4.94 -1.02 -20.56
C THR A 342 -4.41 -0.57 -21.90
N GLY A 343 -4.76 -1.28 -22.95
CA GLY A 343 -4.45 -0.92 -24.33
C GLY A 343 -5.36 0.18 -24.89
N PRO A 344 -5.10 0.62 -26.13
CA PRO A 344 -5.78 1.75 -26.77
C PRO A 344 -7.29 1.55 -26.99
N LYS A 345 -7.75 0.29 -26.99
CA LYS A 345 -9.17 -0.08 -27.13
C LYS A 345 -9.82 -0.51 -25.82
N GLY A 346 -9.16 -0.26 -24.69
CA GLY A 346 -9.65 -0.71 -23.37
C GLY A 346 -9.42 -2.19 -23.07
N SER A 347 -8.66 -2.88 -23.93
CA SER A 347 -8.23 -4.26 -23.66
C SER A 347 -7.25 -4.30 -22.49
N ALA A 348 -7.34 -5.30 -21.62
CA ALA A 348 -6.35 -5.53 -20.57
C ALA A 348 -5.04 -6.02 -21.19
N LEU A 349 -3.98 -5.23 -21.11
CA LEU A 349 -2.62 -5.68 -21.45
C LEU A 349 -2.00 -6.44 -20.30
N VAL A 350 -2.11 -5.91 -19.09
CA VAL A 350 -1.62 -6.53 -17.86
C VAL A 350 -2.62 -6.27 -16.74
N ARG A 351 -2.96 -7.30 -15.98
CA ARG A 351 -3.77 -7.18 -14.76
C ARG A 351 -3.52 -8.36 -13.81
N PRO A 352 -3.87 -8.24 -12.52
CA PRO A 352 -3.83 -9.38 -11.60
C PRO A 352 -4.66 -10.55 -12.12
N GLY A 353 -4.10 -11.76 -12.01
CA GLY A 353 -4.80 -13.00 -12.40
C GLY A 353 -4.91 -13.25 -13.91
N MET A 354 -4.30 -12.41 -14.75
CA MET A 354 -4.24 -12.64 -16.20
C MET A 354 -3.38 -13.87 -16.52
N LYS A 355 -3.96 -14.84 -17.22
CA LYS A 355 -3.29 -16.07 -17.66
C LYS A 355 -3.76 -16.39 -19.08
N PRO A 356 -2.92 -17.08 -19.91
CA PRO A 356 -3.40 -17.61 -21.18
C PRO A 356 -4.50 -18.64 -20.89
N ARG A 357 -5.75 -18.33 -21.27
CA ARG A 357 -6.90 -19.24 -21.06
C ARG A 357 -6.83 -20.46 -21.98
N ASP A 358 -6.36 -20.24 -23.19
CA ASP A 358 -6.09 -21.26 -24.19
C ASP A 358 -4.65 -21.09 -24.69
N ALA A 359 -3.82 -22.08 -24.45
CA ALA A 359 -2.42 -22.06 -24.88
C ALA A 359 -2.25 -22.34 -26.39
N ARG A 360 -3.31 -22.24 -27.17
CA ARG A 360 -3.27 -22.47 -28.63
C ARG A 360 -2.73 -21.23 -29.31
N TRP A 361 -1.60 -21.40 -29.99
CA TRP A 361 -0.91 -20.33 -30.73
C TRP A 361 -1.66 -19.94 -32.02
N ASP A 362 -2.52 -20.83 -32.55
CA ASP A 362 -3.31 -20.66 -33.77
C ASP A 362 -4.73 -20.09 -33.52
N ALA A 363 -5.08 -19.84 -32.28
CA ALA A 363 -6.36 -19.27 -31.88
C ALA A 363 -6.25 -17.78 -31.51
N THR A 364 -7.33 -17.02 -31.78
CA THR A 364 -7.42 -15.63 -31.35
C THR A 364 -7.56 -15.56 -29.82
N TYR A 365 -6.60 -14.93 -29.16
CA TYR A 365 -6.71 -14.64 -27.74
C TYR A 365 -7.71 -13.51 -27.47
N LYS A 366 -8.73 -13.79 -26.64
CA LYS A 366 -9.68 -12.76 -26.21
C LYS A 366 -9.15 -12.11 -24.93
N THR A 367 -8.72 -10.88 -25.05
CA THR A 367 -8.39 -10.02 -23.92
C THR A 367 -9.65 -9.63 -23.15
N ASP A 368 -9.51 -9.38 -21.84
CA ASP A 368 -10.62 -8.84 -21.07
C ASP A 368 -10.86 -7.37 -21.49
N ASP A 369 -12.13 -7.06 -21.74
CA ASP A 369 -12.56 -5.70 -22.09
C ASP A 369 -12.85 -4.92 -20.81
N LEU A 370 -11.99 -3.95 -20.51
CA LEU A 370 -12.10 -3.12 -19.32
C LEU A 370 -13.10 -1.95 -19.49
N LEU A 371 -13.56 -1.68 -20.72
CA LEU A 371 -14.60 -0.66 -20.99
C LEU A 371 -16.00 -1.15 -20.67
N HIS A 372 -16.22 -2.47 -20.67
CA HIS A 372 -17.52 -3.10 -20.48
C HIS A 372 -17.54 -4.13 -19.36
N THR A 373 -16.95 -3.77 -18.21
CA THR A 373 -17.04 -4.59 -16.99
C THR A 373 -18.40 -4.43 -16.30
N SER A 374 -18.69 -5.25 -15.30
CA SER A 374 -19.88 -5.11 -14.47
C SER A 374 -19.94 -3.84 -13.62
N ASN A 375 -18.84 -3.07 -13.57
CA ASN A 375 -18.73 -1.85 -12.77
C ASN A 375 -18.74 -0.58 -13.65
N PRO A 376 -19.89 0.13 -13.77
CA PRO A 376 -19.98 1.32 -14.64
C PRO A 376 -19.07 2.47 -14.24
N SER A 377 -18.80 2.67 -12.94
CA SER A 377 -17.89 3.72 -12.46
C SER A 377 -16.45 3.43 -12.85
N PHE A 378 -16.00 2.18 -12.77
CA PHE A 378 -14.69 1.76 -13.27
C PHE A 378 -14.60 1.95 -14.79
N ASN A 379 -15.63 1.52 -15.55
CA ASN A 379 -15.66 1.68 -17.00
C ASN A 379 -15.51 3.16 -17.43
N GLN A 380 -16.10 4.08 -16.66
CA GLN A 380 -15.95 5.53 -16.93
C GLN A 380 -14.51 6.00 -16.75
N VAL A 381 -13.79 5.50 -15.76
CA VAL A 381 -12.37 5.81 -15.57
C VAL A 381 -11.52 5.22 -16.71
N VAL A 382 -11.79 3.98 -17.10
CA VAL A 382 -11.07 3.34 -18.22
C VAL A 382 -11.28 4.12 -19.54
N ARG A 383 -12.45 4.70 -19.78
CA ARG A 383 -12.66 5.59 -20.94
C ARG A 383 -11.72 6.79 -20.95
N LYS A 384 -11.52 7.44 -19.79
CA LYS A 384 -10.55 8.53 -19.65
C LYS A 384 -9.12 8.05 -19.89
N MET A 385 -8.78 6.86 -19.39
CA MET A 385 -7.46 6.24 -19.61
C MET A 385 -7.20 6.00 -21.11
N VAL A 386 -8.18 5.46 -21.83
CA VAL A 386 -8.10 5.23 -23.28
C VAL A 386 -7.99 6.54 -24.07
N GLN A 387 -8.58 7.63 -23.58
CA GLN A 387 -8.44 8.97 -24.16
C GLN A 387 -7.07 9.61 -23.89
N GLY A 388 -6.19 8.93 -23.14
CA GLY A 388 -4.86 9.43 -22.80
C GLY A 388 -4.86 10.50 -21.71
N GLU A 389 -5.94 10.60 -20.90
CA GLU A 389 -5.99 11.50 -19.76
C GLU A 389 -5.11 11.01 -18.63
N THR A 390 -4.73 11.94 -17.75
CA THR A 390 -4.03 11.66 -16.49
C THR A 390 -4.89 12.12 -15.33
N GLY A 391 -4.85 11.41 -14.21
CA GLY A 391 -5.58 11.85 -13.03
C GLY A 391 -5.71 10.81 -11.95
N VAL A 392 -6.50 11.18 -10.95
CA VAL A 392 -7.00 10.29 -9.92
C VAL A 392 -8.52 10.33 -9.93
N ALA A 393 -9.15 9.19 -9.78
CA ALA A 393 -10.59 9.06 -9.67
C ALA A 393 -10.94 8.08 -8.55
N THR A 394 -12.17 8.16 -8.07
CA THR A 394 -12.72 7.17 -7.12
C THR A 394 -13.83 6.38 -7.82
N TYR A 395 -13.87 5.08 -7.58
CA TYR A 395 -14.95 4.22 -8.04
C TYR A 395 -15.40 3.27 -6.93
N ALA A 396 -16.69 2.97 -6.89
CA ALA A 396 -17.27 2.09 -5.89
C ALA A 396 -17.13 0.62 -6.30
N THR A 397 -16.87 -0.26 -5.32
CA THR A 397 -16.88 -1.71 -5.48
C THR A 397 -17.74 -2.34 -4.36
N GLU A 398 -18.08 -3.62 -4.47
CA GLU A 398 -18.77 -4.36 -3.40
C GLU A 398 -17.98 -4.39 -2.08
N GLU A 399 -16.65 -4.29 -2.17
CA GLU A 399 -15.71 -4.27 -1.03
C GLU A 399 -15.44 -2.85 -0.47
N GLY A 400 -16.10 -1.81 -0.99
CA GLY A 400 -15.88 -0.41 -0.64
C GLY A 400 -15.31 0.44 -1.78
N ASP A 401 -15.10 1.72 -1.49
CA ASP A 401 -14.55 2.66 -2.46
C ASP A 401 -13.06 2.41 -2.73
N ARG A 402 -12.66 2.59 -3.98
CA ARG A 402 -11.25 2.48 -4.41
C ARG A 402 -10.80 3.74 -5.13
N TYR A 403 -9.57 4.16 -4.84
CA TYR A 403 -8.86 5.14 -5.66
C TYR A 403 -8.25 4.45 -6.88
N ILE A 404 -8.24 5.14 -8.00
CA ILE A 404 -7.50 4.76 -9.20
C ILE A 404 -6.74 5.98 -9.72
N ALA A 405 -5.42 5.89 -9.69
CA ALA A 405 -4.52 6.86 -10.32
C ALA A 405 -4.09 6.32 -11.66
N TYR A 406 -4.09 7.16 -12.70
CA TYR A 406 -3.79 6.71 -14.05
C TYR A 406 -2.98 7.74 -14.86
N ALA A 407 -2.14 7.21 -15.76
CA ALA A 407 -1.31 7.99 -16.65
C ALA A 407 -1.06 7.24 -17.97
N PRO A 408 -1.01 7.93 -19.14
CA PRO A 408 -0.83 7.31 -20.44
C PRO A 408 0.61 6.88 -20.69
N ILE A 409 0.79 5.75 -21.37
CA ILE A 409 2.04 5.26 -21.93
C ILE A 409 2.01 5.58 -23.43
N GLN A 410 2.48 6.76 -23.80
CA GLN A 410 2.34 7.29 -25.15
C GLN A 410 2.95 6.40 -26.23
N ALA A 411 4.06 5.73 -25.93
CA ALA A 411 4.79 4.90 -26.90
C ALA A 411 3.93 3.78 -27.53
N ILE A 412 2.89 3.32 -26.83
CA ILE A 412 2.02 2.21 -27.26
C ILE A 412 0.53 2.60 -27.19
N ASN A 413 0.20 3.88 -27.01
CA ASN A 413 -1.16 4.37 -26.80
C ASN A 413 -1.93 3.61 -25.71
N ALA A 414 -1.22 3.15 -24.68
CA ALA A 414 -1.76 2.46 -23.53
C ALA A 414 -1.84 3.38 -22.30
N SER A 415 -2.42 2.89 -21.21
CA SER A 415 -2.42 3.61 -19.94
C SER A 415 -2.12 2.69 -18.77
N MET A 416 -1.34 3.21 -17.84
CA MET A 416 -1.07 2.60 -16.54
C MET A 416 -2.14 3.04 -15.54
N GLY A 417 -2.73 2.08 -14.82
CA GLY A 417 -3.63 2.33 -13.68
C GLY A 417 -3.08 1.72 -12.41
N ILE A 418 -3.14 2.45 -11.31
CA ILE A 418 -2.83 1.96 -9.96
C ILE A 418 -4.07 2.13 -9.11
N VAL A 419 -4.55 1.02 -8.56
CA VAL A 419 -5.74 0.95 -7.72
C VAL A 419 -5.34 0.74 -6.27
N ALA A 420 -6.00 1.47 -5.35
CA ALA A 420 -5.79 1.32 -3.91
C ALA A 420 -7.13 1.34 -3.16
N SER A 421 -7.22 0.63 -2.03
CA SER A 421 -8.40 0.65 -1.16
C SER A 421 -8.46 1.96 -0.38
N ARG A 422 -9.59 2.69 -0.47
CA ARG A 422 -9.83 3.91 0.29
C ARG A 422 -9.85 3.65 1.80
N ASP A 423 -10.42 2.54 2.22
CA ASP A 423 -10.51 2.17 3.63
C ASP A 423 -9.12 1.95 4.24
N GLU A 424 -8.20 1.33 3.51
CA GLU A 424 -6.81 1.16 3.96
C GLU A 424 -6.07 2.51 4.05
N VAL A 425 -6.35 3.43 3.15
CA VAL A 425 -5.79 4.80 3.18
C VAL A 425 -6.20 5.54 4.44
N VAL A 426 -7.48 5.46 4.85
CA VAL A 426 -8.00 6.18 6.00
C VAL A 426 -7.82 5.44 7.33
N LYS A 427 -7.42 4.17 7.30
CA LYS A 427 -7.24 3.32 8.49
C LYS A 427 -6.34 3.93 9.59
N PRO A 428 -5.24 4.66 9.29
CA PRO A 428 -4.49 5.36 10.32
C PRO A 428 -5.31 6.41 11.08
N ALA A 429 -6.33 7.01 10.45
CA ALA A 429 -7.21 7.97 11.13
C ALA A 429 -8.06 7.32 12.23
N ASP A 430 -8.35 6.01 12.12
CA ASP A 430 -9.09 5.28 13.16
C ASP A 430 -8.26 5.10 14.45
N ALA A 431 -6.93 5.01 14.32
CA ALA A 431 -6.03 5.02 15.48
C ALA A 431 -6.05 6.39 16.18
N ILE A 432 -6.05 7.48 15.41
CA ILE A 432 -6.19 8.85 15.91
C ILE A 432 -7.55 9.00 16.61
N GLN A 433 -8.62 8.49 16.03
CA GLN A 433 -9.96 8.53 16.62
C GLN A 433 -10.00 7.82 17.97
N ARG A 434 -9.40 6.63 18.12
CA ARG A 434 -9.30 5.94 19.41
C ARG A 434 -8.54 6.76 20.46
N THR A 435 -7.43 7.37 20.06
CA THR A 435 -6.63 8.23 20.95
C THR A 435 -7.46 9.44 21.42
N ILE A 436 -8.20 10.07 20.51
CA ILE A 436 -9.10 11.19 20.85
C ILE A 436 -10.17 10.74 21.86
N ILE A 437 -10.79 9.59 21.67
CA ILE A 437 -11.80 9.04 22.59
C ILE A 437 -11.20 8.82 23.99
N ILE A 438 -9.99 8.27 24.07
CA ILE A 438 -9.30 8.07 25.36
C ILE A 438 -9.05 9.43 26.04
N ILE A 439 -8.55 10.42 25.31
CA ILE A 439 -8.33 11.77 25.83
C ILE A 439 -9.65 12.36 26.33
N TRP A 440 -10.76 12.20 25.61
CA TRP A 440 -12.07 12.67 26.03
C TRP A 440 -12.50 12.06 27.36
N VAL A 441 -12.37 10.74 27.51
CA VAL A 441 -12.72 10.05 28.76
C VAL A 441 -11.90 10.59 29.93
N VAL A 442 -10.59 10.78 29.74
CA VAL A 442 -9.68 11.30 30.78
C VAL A 442 -10.04 12.74 31.15
N VAL A 443 -10.22 13.61 30.17
CA VAL A 443 -10.56 15.03 30.40
C VAL A 443 -11.94 15.16 31.04
N LEU A 444 -12.90 14.35 30.64
CA LEU A 444 -14.23 14.31 31.25
C LEU A 444 -14.16 13.89 32.73
N ALA A 445 -13.39 12.83 33.04
CA ALA A 445 -13.18 12.37 34.42
C ALA A 445 -12.54 13.46 35.27
N ILE A 446 -11.50 14.12 34.77
CA ILE A 446 -10.85 15.23 35.45
C ILE A 446 -11.84 16.39 35.67
N SER A 447 -12.65 16.73 34.66
CA SER A 447 -13.67 17.80 34.76
C SER A 447 -14.72 17.50 35.84
N VAL A 448 -15.16 16.25 35.93
CA VAL A 448 -16.09 15.83 37.02
C VAL A 448 -15.42 15.93 38.38
N LEU A 449 -14.17 15.48 38.53
CA LEU A 449 -13.42 15.60 39.80
C LEU A 449 -13.24 17.06 40.24
N ILE A 450 -12.86 17.93 39.30
CA ILE A 450 -12.74 19.37 39.57
C ILE A 450 -14.10 19.95 39.97
N GLY A 451 -15.17 19.61 39.24
CA GLY A 451 -16.53 20.07 39.58
C GLY A 451 -16.99 19.62 40.95
N LEU A 452 -16.70 18.38 41.34
CA LEU A 452 -16.99 17.85 42.69
C LEU A 452 -16.15 18.57 43.75
N PHE A 453 -14.86 18.80 43.50
CA PHE A 453 -13.96 19.51 44.40
C PHE A 453 -14.43 20.97 44.63
N LEU A 454 -14.67 21.72 43.57
CA LEU A 454 -15.19 23.09 43.65
C LEU A 454 -16.55 23.16 44.33
N GLY A 455 -17.46 22.23 43.99
CA GLY A 455 -18.76 22.11 44.61
C GLY A 455 -18.67 21.87 46.12
N ASN A 456 -17.76 21.03 46.60
CA ASN A 456 -17.52 20.79 48.00
C ASN A 456 -16.80 21.98 48.67
N SER A 457 -15.83 22.56 48.00
CA SER A 457 -15.01 23.66 48.56
C SER A 457 -15.76 24.99 48.66
N ILE A 458 -16.67 25.29 47.75
CA ILE A 458 -17.39 26.56 47.70
C ILE A 458 -18.85 26.41 48.20
N THR A 459 -19.56 25.46 47.65
CA THR A 459 -21.02 25.35 47.85
C THR A 459 -21.37 24.86 49.26
N ARG A 460 -20.58 23.98 49.85
CA ARG A 460 -20.85 23.41 51.16
C ARG A 460 -20.75 24.49 52.28
N PRO A 461 -19.68 25.29 52.37
CA PRO A 461 -19.60 26.37 53.37
C PRO A 461 -20.70 27.42 53.19
N ILE A 462 -21.00 27.82 51.96
CA ILE A 462 -22.09 28.79 51.67
C ILE A 462 -23.45 28.25 52.14
N ASN A 463 -23.72 26.95 51.88
CA ASN A 463 -24.95 26.31 52.31
C ASN A 463 -25.04 26.22 53.84
N GLU A 464 -23.92 25.94 54.54
CA GLU A 464 -23.85 25.93 55.99
C GLU A 464 -24.16 27.33 56.59
N LEU A 465 -23.59 28.41 55.99
CA LEU A 465 -23.93 29.80 56.36
C LEU A 465 -25.40 30.13 56.09
N THR A 466 -25.96 29.65 54.96
CA THR A 466 -27.36 29.88 54.57
C THR A 466 -28.31 29.21 55.56
N VAL A 467 -28.03 27.95 55.91
CA VAL A 467 -28.85 27.21 56.92
C VAL A 467 -28.82 27.92 58.28
N MET A 468 -27.62 28.36 58.72
CA MET A 468 -27.47 29.10 59.98
C MET A 468 -28.20 30.44 59.94
N ALA A 469 -28.17 31.18 58.86
CA ALA A 469 -28.91 32.41 58.66
C ALA A 469 -30.43 32.14 58.74
N ASP A 470 -30.94 31.09 58.18
CA ASP A 470 -32.35 30.70 58.23
C ASP A 470 -32.76 30.31 59.67
N GLU A 471 -31.94 29.52 60.37
CA GLU A 471 -32.15 29.16 61.76
C GLU A 471 -32.19 30.42 62.71
N ILE A 472 -31.32 31.39 62.48
CA ILE A 472 -31.31 32.63 63.18
C ILE A 472 -32.60 33.46 62.91
N SER A 473 -33.01 33.49 61.64
CA SER A 473 -34.24 34.20 61.22
C SER A 473 -35.51 33.62 61.86
N GLN A 474 -35.47 32.36 62.21
CA GLN A 474 -36.55 31.61 62.91
C GLN A 474 -36.46 31.75 64.46
N GLY A 475 -35.53 32.55 64.94
CA GLY A 475 -35.38 32.81 66.39
C GLY A 475 -34.60 31.72 67.13
N ARG A 476 -33.98 30.82 66.50
CA ARG A 476 -33.13 29.78 67.11
C ARG A 476 -31.71 30.30 67.28
N MET A 477 -31.35 30.67 68.54
CA MET A 477 -30.06 31.26 68.88
C MET A 477 -29.06 30.31 69.53
N ASP A 478 -29.42 29.01 69.70
CA ASP A 478 -28.54 28.01 70.26
C ASP A 478 -27.77 27.34 69.12
N LEU A 479 -26.91 28.10 68.44
CA LEU A 479 -26.10 27.65 67.31
C LEU A 479 -24.64 27.69 67.70
N ASP A 480 -23.92 26.60 67.32
CA ASP A 480 -22.47 26.59 67.44
C ASP A 480 -21.81 27.52 66.41
N ILE A 481 -20.74 28.18 66.81
CA ILE A 481 -19.95 29.07 65.96
C ILE A 481 -19.23 28.15 64.89
N LEU A 482 -19.35 28.57 63.67
CA LEU A 482 -18.66 27.80 62.58
C LEU A 482 -17.15 27.86 62.76
N GLU A 483 -16.50 26.68 62.83
CA GLU A 483 -15.04 26.59 62.90
C GLU A 483 -14.41 27.21 61.64
N GLU A 484 -13.49 28.16 61.85
CA GLU A 484 -12.87 28.95 60.82
C GLU A 484 -11.42 28.57 60.64
N THR A 485 -11.15 27.77 59.60
CA THR A 485 -9.79 27.39 59.20
C THR A 485 -9.36 28.01 57.88
N ARG A 486 -10.28 28.70 57.18
CA ARG A 486 -10.06 29.19 55.79
C ARG A 486 -9.53 30.63 55.76
N LYS A 487 -8.58 30.85 54.80
CA LYS A 487 -7.97 32.19 54.57
C LYS A 487 -8.49 32.92 53.33
N ASP A 488 -9.49 32.34 52.64
CA ASP A 488 -10.11 32.88 51.42
C ASP A 488 -11.32 33.80 51.76
N GLU A 489 -12.02 34.27 50.73
CA GLU A 489 -13.19 35.15 50.83
C GLU A 489 -14.33 34.48 51.61
N ILE A 490 -14.46 33.17 51.52
CA ILE A 490 -15.45 32.39 52.28
C ILE A 490 -15.10 32.41 53.74
N GLY A 491 -13.82 32.33 54.11
CA GLY A 491 -13.37 32.48 55.50
C GLY A 491 -13.63 33.90 56.05
N VAL A 492 -13.44 34.93 55.20
CA VAL A 492 -13.79 36.32 55.58
C VAL A 492 -15.30 36.46 55.86
N LEU A 493 -16.11 35.86 54.97
CA LEU A 493 -17.58 35.87 55.12
C LEU A 493 -18.01 35.14 56.39
N THR A 494 -17.43 33.97 56.67
CA THR A 494 -17.71 33.17 57.86
C THR A 494 -17.36 33.95 59.11
N ARG A 495 -16.20 34.65 59.19
CA ARG A 495 -15.82 35.55 60.31
C ARG A 495 -16.80 36.70 60.52
N ALA A 496 -17.19 37.35 59.43
CA ALA A 496 -18.17 38.45 59.51
C ALA A 496 -19.52 37.96 60.02
N PHE A 497 -19.95 36.77 59.53
CA PHE A 497 -21.21 36.19 59.98
C PHE A 497 -21.16 35.74 61.44
N ASN A 498 -20.07 35.07 61.86
CA ASN A 498 -19.89 34.75 63.31
C ASN A 498 -19.93 35.95 64.23
N ARG A 499 -19.33 37.10 63.81
CA ARG A 499 -19.43 38.36 64.56
C ARG A 499 -20.87 38.89 64.69
N LEU A 500 -21.63 38.80 63.58
CA LEU A 500 -23.02 39.16 63.55
C LEU A 500 -23.88 38.31 64.51
N VAL A 501 -23.68 36.99 64.48
CA VAL A 501 -24.35 36.03 65.36
C VAL A 501 -24.03 36.35 66.85
N MET A 502 -22.76 36.63 67.18
CA MET A 502 -22.35 37.01 68.54
C MET A 502 -23.01 38.30 68.99
N SER A 503 -23.05 39.33 68.13
CA SER A 503 -23.67 40.60 68.49
C SER A 503 -25.18 40.46 68.72
N LEU A 504 -25.88 39.63 67.94
CA LEU A 504 -27.29 39.31 68.13
C LEU A 504 -27.53 38.52 69.41
N LYS A 505 -26.73 37.52 69.74
CA LYS A 505 -26.79 36.79 71.01
C LYS A 505 -26.63 37.73 72.22
N LEU A 506 -25.67 38.67 72.15
CA LEU A 506 -25.46 39.67 73.21
C LEU A 506 -26.64 40.69 73.33
N ALA A 507 -27.24 41.13 72.23
CA ALA A 507 -28.36 42.02 72.21
C ALA A 507 -29.66 41.42 72.77
N MET A 508 -29.85 40.09 72.62
CA MET A 508 -31.04 39.39 73.12
C MET A 508 -30.86 38.82 74.56
N SER A 509 -29.66 38.83 75.11
CA SER A 509 -29.36 38.42 76.49
C SER A 509 -29.45 39.55 77.49
N ARG A 510 -29.76 40.78 77.01
CA ARG A 510 -30.08 41.94 77.80
C ARG A 510 -31.60 42.15 77.90
#